data_b94d527e6ffc8ac1c379c4746b7ff92b
#
_entry.id   b94d527e6ffc8ac1c379c4746b7ff92b
#
_cell.length_a   1.000
_cell.length_b   1.000
_cell.length_c   1.000
_cell.angle_alpha   90.00
_cell.angle_beta   90.00
_cell.angle_gamma   90.00
#
_symmetry.space_group_name_H-M   'P 1'
#
loop_
_entity.id
_entity.type
_entity.pdbx_description
1 polymer ?
#
loop_
_entity_poly.entity_id
_entity_poly.type
_entity_poly.pdbx_seq_one_letter_code
_entity_poly.pdbx_strand_id
1 'polypeptide(L)'
;MRIEEEIKLDYSDVLFRPKRSTLKSRKEVDLIRKYQFRHSKLIWQGIPIIASNMDGVGEIEVAKKLASYKLLTALTKQHEIKDIKNIASIKKFNNSIALSSGTSRVSYERLNKIIAKYPHFQFICIDV
;
A
#
# COMPACT_ATOMS: atom_id res chain seq x y z
N MET A 1 25.67 -0.06 22.62
CA MET A 1 25.33 0.72 21.42
C MET A 1 25.96 0.00 20.23
N ARG A 2 25.20 -0.34 19.19
CA ARG A 2 25.73 -0.96 17.97
C ARG A 2 26.03 0.16 16.96
N ILE A 3 27.28 0.26 16.53
CA ILE A 3 27.69 1.20 15.49
C ILE A 3 27.76 0.42 14.17
N GLU A 4 27.07 0.88 13.16
CA GLU A 4 27.13 0.34 11.79
C GLU A 4 28.03 1.25 10.96
N GLU A 5 29.05 0.69 10.34
CA GLU A 5 30.03 1.43 9.53
C GLU A 5 29.56 1.64 8.07
N GLU A 6 28.47 1.00 7.67
CA GLU A 6 27.91 1.16 6.34
C GLU A 6 27.40 2.59 6.11
N ILE A 7 27.74 3.17 4.97
CA ILE A 7 27.22 4.47 4.54
C ILE A 7 25.70 4.34 4.32
N LYS A 8 24.93 5.11 5.07
CA LYS A 8 23.49 5.22 4.88
C LYS A 8 23.23 6.45 4.00
N LEU A 9 22.73 6.22 2.79
CA LEU A 9 22.42 7.27 1.83
C LEU A 9 21.00 7.79 2.04
N ASP A 10 20.84 9.11 1.96
CA ASP A 10 19.56 9.80 1.90
C ASP A 10 19.23 10.18 0.45
N TYR A 11 18.04 10.69 0.20
CA TYR A 11 17.61 11.14 -1.14
C TYR A 11 18.50 12.27 -1.68
N SER A 12 19.07 13.10 -0.81
CA SER A 12 20.02 14.15 -1.17
C SER A 12 21.36 13.63 -1.68
N ASP A 13 21.70 12.38 -1.35
CA ASP A 13 22.98 11.77 -1.69
C ASP A 13 22.96 10.99 -3.01
N VAL A 14 21.80 10.91 -3.66
CA VAL A 14 21.62 10.10 -4.86
C VAL A 14 20.98 10.88 -6.00
N LEU A 15 21.35 10.53 -7.23
CA LEU A 15 20.78 11.10 -8.45
C LEU A 15 20.40 9.98 -9.41
N PHE A 16 19.37 10.22 -10.22
CA PHE A 16 19.04 9.31 -11.30
C PHE A 16 20.13 9.36 -12.37
N ARG A 17 20.71 8.20 -12.67
CA ARG A 17 21.63 8.09 -13.81
C ARG A 17 20.84 8.04 -15.12
N PRO A 18 21.02 8.98 -16.05
CA PRO A 18 20.37 8.91 -17.35
C PRO A 18 20.71 7.62 -18.09
N LYS A 19 19.71 7.00 -18.70
CA LYS A 19 19.89 5.83 -19.55
C LYS A 19 19.28 6.11 -20.93
N ARG A 20 19.81 5.46 -21.95
CA ARG A 20 19.20 5.49 -23.30
C ARG A 20 17.81 4.86 -23.22
N SER A 21 16.84 5.48 -23.89
CA SER A 21 15.48 4.97 -24.05
C SER A 21 15.21 4.73 -25.52
N THR A 22 14.47 3.67 -25.82
CA THR A 22 13.92 3.40 -27.15
C THR A 22 12.53 3.98 -27.35
N LEU A 23 11.95 4.52 -26.25
CA LEU A 23 10.62 5.10 -26.26
C LEU A 23 10.62 6.45 -26.97
N LYS A 24 9.64 6.67 -27.83
CA LYS A 24 9.46 7.92 -28.60
C LYS A 24 8.64 8.96 -27.83
N SER A 25 7.80 8.51 -26.90
CA SER A 25 6.88 9.37 -26.15
C SER A 25 6.75 8.91 -24.70
N ARG A 26 6.50 9.87 -23.79
CA ARG A 26 6.15 9.58 -22.40
C ARG A 26 4.88 8.73 -22.26
N LYS A 27 3.98 8.79 -23.24
CA LYS A 27 2.74 8.00 -23.30
C LYS A 27 2.98 6.51 -23.50
N GLU A 28 4.15 6.12 -23.99
CA GLU A 28 4.56 4.72 -24.20
C GLU A 28 5.12 4.09 -22.92
N VAL A 29 5.32 4.88 -21.86
CA VAL A 29 5.87 4.38 -20.59
C VAL A 29 4.81 3.54 -19.87
N ASP A 30 5.09 2.24 -19.70
CA ASP A 30 4.30 1.39 -18.82
C ASP A 30 4.86 1.42 -17.40
N LEU A 31 4.05 1.92 -16.46
CA LEU A 31 4.38 2.01 -15.04
C LEU A 31 3.97 0.76 -14.25
N ILE A 32 3.20 -0.14 -14.86
CA ILE A 32 2.73 -1.34 -14.19
C ILE A 32 3.91 -2.27 -13.90
N ARG A 33 3.99 -2.72 -12.66
CA ARG A 33 4.98 -3.70 -12.21
C ARG A 33 4.29 -4.84 -11.51
N LYS A 34 4.92 -6.01 -11.54
CA LYS A 34 4.45 -7.23 -10.88
C LYS A 34 5.45 -7.62 -9.81
N TYR A 35 4.97 -7.81 -8.59
CA TYR A 35 5.77 -8.20 -7.43
C TYR A 35 5.18 -9.47 -6.82
N GLN A 36 6.06 -10.39 -6.45
CA GLN A 36 5.70 -11.56 -5.66
C GLN A 36 6.23 -11.39 -4.24
N PHE A 37 5.34 -11.43 -3.27
CA PHE A 37 5.73 -11.35 -1.87
C PHE A 37 6.48 -12.60 -1.44
N ARG A 38 7.62 -12.39 -0.75
CA ARG A 38 8.57 -13.46 -0.43
C ARG A 38 7.95 -14.62 0.36
N HIS A 39 7.14 -14.31 1.36
CA HIS A 39 6.59 -15.31 2.28
C HIS A 39 5.21 -15.81 1.84
N SER A 40 4.26 -14.94 1.59
CA SER A 40 2.89 -15.32 1.20
C SER A 40 2.77 -15.85 -0.22
N LYS A 41 3.81 -15.64 -1.07
CA LYS A 41 3.77 -15.90 -2.51
C LYS A 41 2.67 -15.16 -3.26
N LEU A 42 1.94 -14.28 -2.57
CA LEU A 42 0.94 -13.42 -3.17
C LEU A 42 1.59 -12.58 -4.28
N ILE A 43 0.89 -12.47 -5.40
CA ILE A 43 1.31 -11.61 -6.51
C ILE A 43 0.47 -10.35 -6.49
N TRP A 44 1.14 -9.20 -6.43
CA TRP A 44 0.52 -7.91 -6.63
C TRP A 44 0.98 -7.30 -7.96
N GLN A 45 0.06 -6.64 -8.66
CA GLN A 45 0.35 -5.96 -9.92
C GLN A 45 -0.28 -4.58 -9.93
N GLY A 46 0.53 -3.56 -10.14
CA GLY A 46 0.09 -2.17 -10.15
C GLY A 46 1.25 -1.19 -10.34
N ILE A 47 0.96 0.09 -10.18
CA ILE A 47 1.99 1.14 -10.12
C ILE A 47 2.59 1.10 -8.71
N PRO A 48 3.93 0.96 -8.55
CA PRO A 48 4.57 0.73 -7.24
C PRO A 48 4.65 2.01 -6.40
N ILE A 49 3.51 2.60 -6.13
CA ILE A 49 3.34 3.75 -5.25
C ILE A 49 2.29 3.36 -4.22
N ILE A 50 2.60 3.59 -2.95
CA ILE A 50 1.70 3.33 -1.82
C ILE A 50 1.37 4.66 -1.17
N ALA A 51 0.08 5.00 -1.13
CA ALA A 51 -0.39 6.11 -0.32
C ALA A 51 -0.35 5.71 1.16
N SER A 52 0.25 6.56 1.98
CA SER A 52 0.48 6.30 3.40
C SER A 52 -0.81 6.33 4.22
N ASN A 53 -0.77 5.67 5.37
CA ASN A 53 -1.87 5.57 6.33
C ASN A 53 -2.05 6.83 7.20
N MET A 54 -1.88 8.00 6.59
CA MET A 54 -1.99 9.30 7.26
C MET A 54 -3.36 9.93 7.00
N ASP A 55 -3.77 10.79 7.92
CA ASP A 55 -4.99 11.59 7.77
C ASP A 55 -4.95 12.41 6.48
N GLY A 56 -6.06 12.45 5.77
CA GLY A 56 -6.17 13.11 4.47
C GLY A 56 -5.56 12.35 3.30
N VAL A 57 -4.77 11.30 3.54
CA VAL A 57 -4.14 10.45 2.51
C VAL A 57 -4.73 9.05 2.52
N GLY A 58 -4.72 8.38 3.67
CA GLY A 58 -5.25 7.02 3.85
C GLY A 58 -6.78 6.96 4.01
N GLU A 59 -7.50 7.81 3.28
CA GLU A 59 -8.94 7.92 3.34
C GLU A 59 -9.62 7.04 2.28
N ILE A 60 -10.85 6.61 2.58
CA ILE A 60 -11.62 5.70 1.70
C ILE A 60 -11.85 6.30 0.32
N GLU A 61 -12.20 7.57 0.25
CA GLU A 61 -12.45 8.22 -1.05
C GLU A 61 -11.16 8.39 -1.87
N VAL A 62 -10.04 8.68 -1.20
CA VAL A 62 -8.71 8.70 -1.83
C VAL A 62 -8.34 7.31 -2.32
N ALA A 63 -8.53 6.27 -1.50
CA ALA A 63 -8.26 4.89 -1.87
C ALA A 63 -9.05 4.43 -3.10
N LYS A 64 -10.34 4.78 -3.19
CA LYS A 64 -11.18 4.51 -4.37
C LYS A 64 -10.60 5.15 -5.63
N LYS A 65 -10.17 6.41 -5.52
CA LYS A 65 -9.58 7.14 -6.66
C LYS A 65 -8.24 6.53 -7.08
N LEU A 66 -7.35 6.27 -6.13
CA LEU A 66 -6.04 5.69 -6.40
C LEU A 66 -6.11 4.27 -6.94
N ALA A 67 -7.07 3.46 -6.49
CA ALA A 67 -7.33 2.14 -7.03
C ALA A 67 -7.67 2.15 -8.53
N SER A 68 -8.32 3.22 -9.03
CA SER A 68 -8.56 3.36 -10.47
C SER A 68 -7.29 3.52 -11.29
N TYR A 69 -6.22 3.99 -10.67
CA TYR A 69 -4.87 4.09 -11.25
C TYR A 69 -3.98 2.89 -10.90
N LYS A 70 -4.53 1.86 -10.27
CA LYS A 70 -3.80 0.65 -9.84
C LYS A 70 -2.67 0.94 -8.82
N LEU A 71 -2.88 1.93 -7.94
CA LEU A 71 -2.03 2.21 -6.80
C LEU A 71 -2.54 1.50 -5.55
N LEU A 72 -1.66 1.28 -4.58
CA LEU A 72 -2.01 0.73 -3.27
C LEU A 72 -2.21 1.89 -2.27
N THR A 73 -3.21 1.78 -1.42
CA THR A 73 -3.45 2.73 -0.32
C THR A 73 -3.49 1.99 1.01
N ALA A 74 -2.68 2.40 1.96
CA ALA A 74 -2.84 2.00 3.34
C ALA A 74 -3.88 2.91 4.01
N LEU A 75 -5.01 2.34 4.42
CA LEU A 75 -6.05 3.11 5.11
C LEU A 75 -5.58 3.52 6.50
N THR A 76 -6.06 4.67 6.97
CA THR A 76 -5.83 5.07 8.37
C THR A 76 -6.43 4.04 9.33
N LYS A 77 -5.82 3.85 10.49
CA LYS A 77 -6.30 2.91 11.51
C LYS A 77 -7.59 3.37 12.21
N GLN A 78 -8.07 4.58 11.91
CA GLN A 78 -9.26 5.16 12.53
C GLN A 78 -10.58 4.70 11.88
N HIS A 79 -10.54 4.18 10.64
CA HIS A 79 -11.73 3.69 9.96
C HIS A 79 -12.39 2.54 10.72
N GLU A 80 -13.67 2.65 10.97
CA GLU A 80 -14.47 1.62 11.62
C GLU A 80 -14.96 0.55 10.62
N ILE A 81 -15.45 -0.57 11.16
CA ILE A 81 -16.00 -1.67 10.35
C ILE A 81 -17.13 -1.20 9.40
N LYS A 82 -17.94 -0.22 9.85
CA LYS A 82 -19.03 0.35 9.04
C LYS A 82 -18.51 1.09 7.80
N ASP A 83 -17.37 1.80 7.95
CA ASP A 83 -16.76 2.57 6.86
C ASP A 83 -16.15 1.63 5.82
N ILE A 84 -15.50 0.57 6.29
CA ILE A 84 -14.90 -0.47 5.45
C ILE A 84 -15.95 -1.25 4.68
N LYS A 85 -17.17 -1.41 5.20
CA LYS A 85 -18.28 -2.06 4.50
C LYS A 85 -18.51 -1.47 3.10
N ASN A 86 -18.39 -0.16 2.96
CA ASN A 86 -18.64 0.54 1.70
C ASN A 86 -17.62 0.22 0.59
N ILE A 87 -16.43 -0.23 0.95
CA ILE A 87 -15.38 -0.63 0.00
C ILE A 87 -15.24 -2.14 -0.11
N ALA A 88 -15.58 -2.89 0.95
CA ALA A 88 -15.46 -4.33 1.01
C ALA A 88 -16.33 -5.05 -0.03
N SER A 89 -17.48 -4.49 -0.39
CA SER A 89 -18.37 -5.03 -1.42
C SER A 89 -17.83 -4.88 -2.85
N ILE A 90 -16.79 -4.07 -3.05
CA ILE A 90 -16.27 -3.75 -4.37
C ILE A 90 -15.00 -4.56 -4.63
N LYS A 91 -15.13 -5.72 -5.29
CA LYS A 91 -14.00 -6.63 -5.61
C LYS A 91 -12.80 -5.92 -6.24
N LYS A 92 -13.03 -4.84 -6.98
CA LYS A 92 -11.99 -4.04 -7.64
C LYS A 92 -10.95 -3.47 -6.66
N PHE A 93 -11.30 -3.28 -5.39
CA PHE A 93 -10.43 -2.66 -4.39
C PHE A 93 -9.61 -3.66 -3.57
N ASN A 94 -9.90 -4.95 -3.65
CA ASN A 94 -9.23 -5.96 -2.82
C ASN A 94 -7.71 -5.94 -2.93
N ASN A 95 -7.19 -5.67 -4.12
CA ASN A 95 -5.74 -5.63 -4.41
C ASN A 95 -5.13 -4.21 -4.34
N SER A 96 -5.91 -3.23 -3.92
CA SER A 96 -5.48 -1.82 -3.89
C SER A 96 -5.57 -1.19 -2.51
N ILE A 97 -5.95 -1.97 -1.50
CA ILE A 97 -6.15 -1.46 -0.14
C ILE A 97 -5.42 -2.36 0.86
N ALA A 98 -4.64 -1.74 1.73
CA ALA A 98 -4.10 -2.34 2.94
C ALA A 98 -4.85 -1.81 4.17
N LEU A 99 -5.24 -2.71 5.06
CA LEU A 99 -5.84 -2.37 6.35
C LEU A 99 -4.73 -2.06 7.35
N SER A 100 -4.79 -0.89 8.00
CA SER A 100 -3.79 -0.51 8.99
C SER A 100 -4.18 -0.93 10.39
N SER A 101 -3.18 -1.34 11.16
CA SER A 101 -3.30 -1.69 12.57
C SER A 101 -2.07 -1.23 13.34
N GLY A 102 -2.27 -0.77 14.57
CA GLY A 102 -1.18 -0.61 15.53
C GLY A 102 -0.74 -1.95 16.11
N THR A 103 0.25 -1.92 17.01
CA THR A 103 0.82 -3.11 17.67
C THR A 103 0.14 -3.47 19.00
N SER A 104 -0.83 -2.67 19.47
CA SER A 104 -1.54 -2.96 20.71
C SER A 104 -2.53 -4.13 20.56
N ARG A 105 -2.81 -4.82 21.67
CA ARG A 105 -3.81 -5.90 21.70
C ARG A 105 -5.18 -5.45 21.15
N VAL A 106 -5.62 -4.25 21.53
CA VAL A 106 -6.90 -3.67 21.06
C VAL A 106 -6.90 -3.49 19.54
N SER A 107 -5.78 -3.02 18.98
CA SER A 107 -5.62 -2.86 17.53
C SER A 107 -5.70 -4.21 16.80
N TYR A 108 -5.06 -5.25 17.32
CA TYR A 108 -5.15 -6.59 16.76
C TYR A 108 -6.55 -7.18 16.83
N GLU A 109 -7.24 -7.04 17.97
CA GLU A 109 -8.61 -7.52 18.12
C GLU A 109 -9.56 -6.82 17.12
N ARG A 110 -9.38 -5.51 16.90
CA ARG A 110 -10.11 -4.76 15.89
C ARG A 110 -9.82 -5.28 14.48
N LEU A 111 -8.54 -5.43 14.12
CA LEU A 111 -8.12 -5.95 12.81
C LEU A 111 -8.71 -7.33 12.56
N ASN A 112 -8.64 -8.23 13.55
CA ASN A 112 -9.20 -9.59 13.45
C ASN A 112 -10.70 -9.58 13.19
N LYS A 113 -11.46 -8.68 13.83
CA LYS A 113 -12.89 -8.51 13.56
C LYS A 113 -13.17 -8.07 12.11
N ILE A 114 -12.33 -7.19 11.58
CA ILE A 114 -12.45 -6.72 10.19
C ILE A 114 -12.12 -7.86 9.22
N ILE A 115 -11.01 -8.58 9.43
CA ILE A 115 -10.59 -9.68 8.56
C ILE A 115 -11.60 -10.84 8.60
N ALA A 116 -12.10 -11.19 9.77
CA ALA A 116 -13.12 -12.24 9.90
C ALA A 116 -14.40 -11.90 9.10
N LYS A 117 -14.76 -10.62 9.05
CA LYS A 117 -15.94 -10.16 8.31
C LYS A 117 -15.66 -9.96 6.81
N TYR A 118 -14.45 -9.57 6.46
CA TYR A 118 -14.03 -9.23 5.09
C TYR A 118 -12.69 -9.93 4.73
N PRO A 119 -12.70 -11.27 4.56
CA PRO A 119 -11.47 -12.06 4.39
C PRO A 119 -10.75 -11.84 3.04
N HIS A 120 -11.33 -11.07 2.15
CA HIS A 120 -10.76 -10.77 0.85
C HIS A 120 -9.70 -9.66 0.86
N PHE A 121 -9.56 -8.90 1.95
CA PHE A 121 -8.43 -7.97 2.09
C PHE A 121 -7.14 -8.76 2.30
N GLN A 122 -6.17 -8.52 1.43
CA GLN A 122 -4.93 -9.31 1.36
C GLN A 122 -3.73 -8.60 1.96
N PHE A 123 -3.84 -7.29 2.20
CA PHE A 123 -2.73 -6.47 2.66
C PHE A 123 -3.03 -5.87 4.03
N ILE A 124 -2.01 -5.91 4.88
CA ILE A 124 -2.03 -5.31 6.22
C ILE A 124 -0.83 -4.37 6.31
N CYS A 125 -1.07 -3.16 6.84
CA CYS A 125 -0.05 -2.20 7.20
C CYS A 125 0.06 -2.18 8.73
N ILE A 126 1.23 -2.51 9.26
CA ILE A 126 1.51 -2.39 10.71
C ILE A 126 2.12 -1.02 10.95
N ASP A 127 1.41 -0.22 11.72
CA ASP A 127 1.76 1.15 12.07
C ASP A 127 2.29 1.18 13.52
N VAL A 128 3.58 1.46 13.65
CA VAL A 128 4.33 1.40 14.92
C VAL A 128 4.65 2.79 15.43
#